data_555e63d7903f1589abd429d3788930ce
#
_entry.id   555e63d7903f1589abd429d3788930ce
#
_cell.length_a   1.000
_cell.length_b   1.000
_cell.length_c   1.000
_cell.angle_alpha   90.00
_cell.angle_beta   90.00
_cell.angle_gamma   90.00
#
_symmetry.space_group_name_H-M   'P 1'
#
loop_
_entity.id
_entity.type
_entity.pdbx_description
1 polymer ?
#
loop_
_entity_poly.entity_id
_entity_poly.type
_entity_poly.pdbx_seq_one_letter_code
_entity_poly.pdbx_strand_id
1 'polypeptide(L)'
;MALHQSHLSVDELMQVVFFMLRSNGDAYLLISIYEEENFIKAASLVGLKNKRYQAIYDNERKLIRYVLHLRKDSIHLDTREETFIIRDSKNEYTEQFVDALKDFYLHL
;
A
#
# COMPACT_ATOMS: atom_id res chain seq x y z
N MET A 1 12.63 -13.36 -16.40
CA MET A 1 12.15 -14.03 -15.21
C MET A 1 10.67 -14.37 -15.34
N ALA A 2 10.28 -15.51 -14.86
CA ALA A 2 8.93 -16.03 -15.11
C ALA A 2 7.94 -15.76 -13.98
N LEU A 3 8.07 -14.64 -13.31
CA LEU A 3 7.16 -14.29 -12.20
C LEU A 3 5.71 -14.25 -12.64
N HIS A 4 5.50 -13.74 -13.85
CA HIS A 4 4.15 -13.64 -14.41
C HIS A 4 3.52 -15.00 -14.70
N GLN A 5 4.30 -16.07 -14.76
CA GLN A 5 3.80 -17.41 -15.03
C GLN A 5 3.45 -18.18 -13.77
N SER A 6 3.99 -17.74 -12.65
CA SER A 6 3.76 -18.38 -11.35
C SER A 6 3.33 -17.36 -10.31
N HIS A 7 2.65 -16.33 -10.76
CA HIS A 7 2.20 -15.29 -9.86
C HIS A 7 1.18 -15.82 -8.86
N LEU A 8 1.26 -15.31 -7.66
CA LEU A 8 0.31 -15.61 -6.62
C LEU A 8 -1.00 -14.90 -6.88
N SER A 9 -2.10 -15.54 -6.53
CA SER A 9 -3.38 -14.83 -6.43
C SER A 9 -3.32 -13.86 -5.26
N VAL A 10 -4.25 -12.92 -5.21
CA VAL A 10 -4.35 -11.99 -4.08
C VAL A 10 -4.58 -12.75 -2.78
N ASP A 11 -5.42 -13.77 -2.81
CA ASP A 11 -5.69 -14.61 -1.64
C ASP A 11 -4.42 -15.31 -1.14
N GLU A 12 -3.65 -15.88 -2.03
CA GLU A 12 -2.39 -16.54 -1.70
C GLU A 12 -1.37 -15.54 -1.14
N LEU A 13 -1.30 -14.36 -1.74
CA LEU A 13 -0.39 -13.31 -1.28
C LEU A 13 -0.74 -12.91 0.16
N MET A 14 -2.01 -12.73 0.47
CA MET A 14 -2.42 -12.36 1.81
C MET A 14 -2.14 -13.47 2.83
N GLN A 15 -2.25 -14.72 2.42
CA GLN A 15 -1.87 -15.84 3.26
C GLN A 15 -0.36 -15.82 3.56
N VAL A 16 0.45 -15.53 2.56
CA VAL A 16 1.91 -15.42 2.74
C VAL A 16 2.25 -14.26 3.68
N VAL A 17 1.63 -13.11 3.48
CA VAL A 17 1.84 -11.94 4.35
C VAL A 17 1.47 -12.30 5.79
N PHE A 18 0.31 -12.90 6.00
CA PHE A 18 -0.11 -13.31 7.33
C PHE A 18 0.90 -14.25 7.99
N PHE A 19 1.35 -15.24 7.23
CA PHE A 19 2.30 -16.23 7.73
C PHE A 19 3.65 -15.60 8.10
N MET A 20 4.12 -14.66 7.28
CA MET A 20 5.45 -14.05 7.48
C MET A 20 5.47 -12.98 8.56
N LEU A 21 4.35 -12.35 8.84
CA LEU A 21 4.30 -11.34 9.90
C LEU A 21 4.32 -12.00 11.28
N ARG A 22 5.09 -11.41 12.18
CA ARG A 22 4.98 -11.77 13.59
C ARG A 22 3.75 -11.09 14.19
N SER A 23 3.38 -11.53 15.40
CA SER A 23 2.28 -10.92 16.14
C SER A 23 2.50 -9.41 16.27
N ASN A 24 1.48 -8.63 15.97
CA ASN A 24 1.51 -7.17 15.94
C ASN A 24 2.47 -6.60 14.90
N GLY A 25 2.90 -7.42 13.93
CA GLY A 25 3.72 -6.96 12.82
C GLY A 25 2.90 -6.21 11.77
N ASP A 26 3.57 -5.33 11.05
CA ASP A 26 2.95 -4.45 10.06
C ASP A 26 3.51 -4.73 8.67
N ALA A 27 2.65 -4.58 7.67
CA ALA A 27 3.04 -4.59 6.27
C ALA A 27 2.31 -3.46 5.54
N TYR A 28 2.94 -2.93 4.51
CA TYR A 28 2.39 -1.87 3.69
C TYR A 28 2.44 -2.32 2.24
N LEU A 29 1.30 -2.27 1.56
CA LEU A 29 1.18 -2.70 0.18
C LEU A 29 0.74 -1.54 -0.70
N LEU A 30 1.48 -1.33 -1.78
CA LEU A 30 1.11 -0.38 -2.82
C LEU A 30 0.24 -1.12 -3.83
N ILE A 31 -1.00 -0.69 -3.98
CA ILE A 31 -1.98 -1.37 -4.84
C ILE A 31 -2.63 -0.38 -5.80
N SER A 32 -3.12 -0.90 -6.93
CA SER A 32 -3.97 -0.14 -7.83
C SER A 32 -5.30 0.15 -7.15
N ILE A 33 -5.90 1.30 -7.46
CA ILE A 33 -7.22 1.64 -6.93
C ILE A 33 -8.28 0.62 -7.35
N TYR A 34 -8.08 -0.06 -8.47
CA TYR A 34 -9.03 -1.06 -8.98
C TYR A 34 -8.91 -2.41 -8.26
N GLU A 35 -7.83 -2.63 -7.53
CA GLU A 35 -7.56 -3.87 -6.81
C GLU A 35 -7.91 -3.81 -5.33
N GLU A 36 -8.25 -2.63 -4.83
CA GLU A 36 -8.44 -2.43 -3.39
C GLU A 36 -9.44 -3.40 -2.79
N GLU A 37 -10.58 -3.56 -3.43
CA GLU A 37 -11.64 -4.43 -2.90
C GLU A 37 -11.16 -5.87 -2.75
N ASN A 38 -10.42 -6.36 -3.73
CA ASN A 38 -9.88 -7.72 -3.70
C ASN A 38 -8.88 -7.90 -2.57
N PHE A 39 -8.00 -6.92 -2.36
CA PHE A 39 -7.00 -6.97 -1.30
C PHE A 39 -7.63 -6.88 0.08
N ILE A 40 -8.60 -6.00 0.27
CA ILE A 40 -9.29 -5.86 1.55
C ILE A 40 -10.01 -7.17 1.91
N LYS A 41 -10.71 -7.74 0.95
CA LYS A 41 -11.44 -8.99 1.15
C LYS A 41 -10.50 -10.13 1.52
N ALA A 42 -9.42 -10.29 0.78
CA ALA A 42 -8.44 -11.35 1.01
C ALA A 42 -7.73 -11.17 2.36
N ALA A 43 -7.36 -9.93 2.70
CA ALA A 43 -6.73 -9.63 3.97
C ALA A 43 -7.65 -9.97 5.15
N SER A 44 -8.91 -9.58 5.04
CA SER A 44 -9.90 -9.85 6.09
C SER A 44 -10.16 -11.33 6.27
N LEU A 45 -10.16 -12.11 5.19
CA LEU A 45 -10.40 -13.54 5.26
C LEU A 45 -9.29 -14.29 6.02
N VAL A 46 -8.06 -13.82 5.94
CA VAL A 46 -6.95 -14.45 6.68
C VAL A 46 -6.75 -13.84 8.07
N GLY A 47 -7.54 -12.84 8.43
CA GLY A 47 -7.47 -12.24 9.77
C GLY A 47 -6.52 -11.07 9.90
N LEU A 48 -6.06 -10.50 8.79
CA LEU A 48 -5.26 -9.28 8.83
C LEU A 48 -6.16 -8.06 9.00
N LYS A 49 -5.83 -7.20 9.96
CA LYS A 49 -6.44 -5.88 10.04
C LYS A 49 -5.89 -5.06 8.88
N ASN A 50 -6.75 -4.27 8.27
CA ASN A 50 -6.36 -3.50 7.10
C ASN A 50 -7.00 -2.12 7.13
N LYS A 51 -6.26 -1.15 6.62
CA LYS A 51 -6.72 0.23 6.53
C LYS A 51 -5.91 0.94 5.46
N ARG A 52 -6.51 1.90 4.79
CA ARG A 52 -5.77 2.77 3.89
C ARG A 52 -4.80 3.62 4.68
N TYR A 53 -3.55 3.59 4.30
CA TYR A 53 -2.50 4.43 4.86
C TYR A 53 -2.33 5.71 4.04
N GLN A 54 -2.30 5.58 2.72
CA GLN A 54 -2.18 6.71 1.81
C GLN A 54 -3.04 6.55 0.58
N ALA A 55 -3.55 7.68 0.08
CA ALA A 55 -4.13 7.79 -1.25
C ALA A 55 -3.14 8.56 -2.11
N ILE A 56 -2.66 7.94 -3.19
CA ILE A 56 -1.62 8.50 -4.04
C ILE A 56 -2.25 9.02 -5.32
N TYR A 57 -2.07 10.29 -5.57
CA TYR A 57 -2.56 11.01 -6.73
C TYR A 57 -1.41 11.32 -7.69
N ASP A 58 -1.62 11.09 -8.99
CA ASP A 58 -0.68 11.56 -10.01
C ASP A 58 -0.64 13.10 -10.00
N ASN A 59 -1.82 13.71 -9.95
CA ASN A 59 -2.00 15.15 -9.75
C ASN A 59 -3.24 15.35 -8.85
N GLU A 60 -3.59 16.57 -8.57
CA GLU A 60 -4.67 16.89 -7.63
C GLU A 60 -6.01 16.22 -7.97
N ARG A 61 -6.21 15.82 -9.22
CA ARG A 61 -7.50 15.28 -9.69
C ARG A 61 -7.48 13.80 -10.02
N LYS A 62 -6.31 13.16 -10.05
CA LYS A 62 -6.20 11.79 -10.52
C LYS A 62 -5.61 10.87 -9.47
N LEU A 63 -6.48 10.19 -8.76
CA LEU A 63 -6.13 9.14 -7.83
C LEU A 63 -5.67 7.90 -8.62
N ILE A 64 -4.50 7.37 -8.29
CA ILE A 64 -3.93 6.22 -9.03
C ILE A 64 -3.66 5.00 -8.16
N ARG A 65 -3.28 5.18 -6.91
CA ARG A 65 -2.88 4.08 -6.03
C ARG A 65 -3.35 4.31 -4.62
N TYR A 66 -3.44 3.21 -3.86
CA TYR A 66 -3.53 3.25 -2.42
C TYR A 66 -2.34 2.52 -1.82
N VAL A 67 -1.95 2.93 -0.63
CA VAL A 67 -1.10 2.11 0.24
C VAL A 67 -2.01 1.54 1.31
N LEU A 68 -2.07 0.23 1.41
CA LEU A 68 -2.79 -0.45 2.49
C LEU A 68 -1.84 -0.77 3.62
N HIS A 69 -2.26 -0.46 4.84
CA HIS A 69 -1.60 -0.89 6.06
C HIS A 69 -2.26 -2.17 6.54
N LEU A 70 -1.47 -3.21 6.70
CA LEU A 70 -1.91 -4.52 7.18
C LEU A 70 -1.24 -4.79 8.52
N ARG A 71 -1.99 -5.37 9.45
CA ARG A 71 -1.45 -5.72 10.75
C ARG A 71 -1.98 -7.06 11.22
N LYS A 72 -1.09 -7.85 11.81
CA LYS A 72 -1.42 -9.17 12.34
C LYS A 72 -1.70 -9.07 13.83
N ASP A 73 -2.75 -9.76 14.28
CA ASP A 73 -3.09 -9.93 15.69
C ASP A 73 -3.35 -8.64 16.46
N SER A 74 -3.74 -7.59 15.76
CA SER A 74 -4.06 -6.33 16.39
C SER A 74 -5.56 -6.21 16.61
N ILE A 75 -5.94 -5.47 17.66
CA ILE A 75 -7.34 -5.19 17.94
C ILE A 75 -7.85 -4.11 16.99
N HIS A 76 -7.01 -3.12 16.68
CA HIS A 76 -7.39 -2.02 15.79
C HIS A 76 -6.15 -1.37 15.18
N LEU A 77 -6.39 -0.55 14.18
CA LEU A 77 -5.35 0.26 13.54
C LEU A 77 -5.66 1.73 13.79
N ASP A 78 -4.65 2.47 14.23
CA ASP A 78 -4.74 3.91 14.45
C ASP A 78 -4.26 4.72 13.23
N THR A 79 -4.08 4.07 12.10
CA THR A 79 -3.62 4.70 10.88
C THR A 79 -4.64 5.70 10.37
N ARG A 80 -4.20 6.91 10.06
CA ARG A 80 -4.99 7.90 9.35
C ARG A 80 -4.60 7.89 7.89
N GLU A 81 -5.59 7.95 7.02
CA GLU A 81 -5.33 8.06 5.60
C GLU A 81 -4.71 9.42 5.30
N GLU A 82 -3.59 9.41 4.59
CA GLU A 82 -2.91 10.61 4.14
C GLU A 82 -3.00 10.74 2.63
N THR A 83 -2.92 11.96 2.14
CA THR A 83 -2.91 12.22 0.71
C THR A 83 -1.49 12.47 0.24
N PHE A 84 -1.08 11.80 -0.82
CA PHE A 84 0.23 11.97 -1.43
C PHE A 84 0.03 12.37 -2.89
N ILE A 85 0.54 13.53 -3.28
CA ILE A 85 0.39 14.07 -4.64
C ILE A 85 1.75 14.13 -5.30
N ILE A 86 1.87 13.53 -6.49
CA ILE A 86 3.14 13.46 -7.22
C ILE A 86 3.41 14.77 -7.97
N ARG A 87 2.39 15.30 -8.66
CA ARG A 87 2.54 16.51 -9.49
C ARG A 87 1.54 17.57 -9.07
N ASP A 88 1.97 18.83 -9.15
CA ASP A 88 1.10 19.96 -8.84
C ASP A 88 0.28 20.39 -10.08
N SER A 89 -0.47 21.47 -9.93
CA SER A 89 -1.32 22.02 -11.00
C SER A 89 -0.52 22.49 -12.21
N LYS A 90 0.78 22.74 -12.04
CA LYS A 90 1.68 23.14 -13.13
C LYS A 90 2.42 21.95 -13.74
N ASN A 91 2.03 20.73 -13.37
CA ASN A 91 2.65 19.49 -13.82
C ASN A 91 4.11 19.35 -13.38
N GLU A 92 4.48 19.97 -12.29
CA GLU A 92 5.79 19.85 -11.67
C GLU A 92 5.72 18.90 -10.48
N TYR A 93 6.82 18.21 -10.17
CA TYR A 93 6.86 17.32 -9.01
C TYR A 93 6.67 18.11 -7.72
N THR A 94 5.83 17.59 -6.84
CA THR A 94 5.61 18.21 -5.54
C THR A 94 6.84 18.04 -4.65
N GLU A 95 6.99 18.93 -3.68
CA GLU A 95 8.02 18.82 -2.66
C GLU A 95 7.91 17.49 -1.91
N GLN A 96 6.70 17.07 -1.60
CA GLN A 96 6.42 15.81 -0.94
C GLN A 96 7.02 14.62 -1.71
N PHE A 97 6.83 14.60 -3.04
CA PHE A 97 7.35 13.53 -3.89
C PHE A 97 8.88 13.58 -3.97
N VAL A 98 9.45 14.77 -4.13
CA VAL A 98 10.91 14.95 -4.17
C VAL A 98 11.55 14.50 -2.87
N ASP A 99 10.96 14.86 -1.74
CA ASP A 99 11.48 14.47 -0.43
C ASP A 99 11.40 12.95 -0.24
N ALA A 100 10.33 12.31 -0.69
CA ALA A 100 10.22 10.86 -0.62
C ALA A 100 11.30 10.17 -1.46
N LEU A 101 11.58 10.69 -2.66
CA LEU A 101 12.65 10.15 -3.50
C LEU A 101 14.02 10.31 -2.85
N LYS A 102 14.29 11.44 -2.21
CA LYS A 102 15.55 11.64 -1.50
C LYS A 102 15.77 10.59 -0.43
N ASP A 103 14.73 10.30 0.34
CA ASP A 103 14.82 9.27 1.38
C ASP A 103 15.12 7.90 0.78
N PHE A 104 14.58 7.60 -0.39
CA PHE A 104 14.80 6.32 -1.04
C PHE A 104 16.17 6.20 -1.69
N TYR A 105 16.59 7.22 -2.43
CA TYR A 105 17.77 7.11 -3.28
C TYR A 105 19.05 7.63 -2.67
N LEU A 106 18.96 8.48 -1.65
CA LEU A 106 20.15 9.02 -1.00
C LEU A 106 20.61 8.18 0.19
N HIS A 107 19.76 7.29 0.69
CA HIS A 107 20.09 6.43 1.83
C HIS A 107 20.31 4.98 1.41
N LEU A 108 20.29 4.73 0.13
CA LEU A 108 20.68 3.42 -0.39
C LEU A 108 22.23 3.32 -0.51
#